data_de609445726f1e847737ab89e3929fa7
#
_entry.id   de609445726f1e847737ab89e3929fa7
#
_cell.length_a   1.000
_cell.length_b   1.000
_cell.length_c   1.000
_cell.angle_alpha   90.00
_cell.angle_beta   90.00
_cell.angle_gamma   90.00
#
_symmetry.space_group_name_H-M   'P 1'
#
loop_
_entity.id
_entity.type
_entity.pdbx_description
1 polymer ?
#
loop_
_entity_poly.entity_id
_entity_poly.type
_entity_poly.pdbx_seq_one_letter_code
_entity_poly.pdbx_strand_id
1 'polypeptide(L)'
;MNELVYRNLSEDAKRQICAWKYGGEYDLYNLPAYEEMQVRQIGFMNPQREKNYYGFWDESILVGFVNILEEKEEVFIGIGVNPDFCNKHYGQRMLLITYEISKKLYPDKPLYLEVRTWNIRAVKCYQKAGFRIDGQAYELTTGIGTGTFYRMIRE
;
A
#
# COMPACT_ATOMS: atom_id res chain seq x y z
N MET A 1 13.31 -12.10 15.24
CA MET A 1 12.59 -11.58 14.04
C MET A 1 13.46 -10.48 13.42
N ASN A 2 13.75 -10.60 12.14
CA ASN A 2 14.60 -9.62 11.45
C ASN A 2 13.85 -8.31 11.25
N GLU A 3 14.57 -7.19 11.32
CA GLU A 3 14.00 -5.90 10.98
C GLU A 3 13.79 -5.81 9.48
N LEU A 4 12.71 -5.13 9.07
CA LEU A 4 12.49 -4.83 7.66
C LEU A 4 13.37 -3.66 7.25
N VAL A 5 13.97 -3.77 6.08
CA VAL A 5 14.72 -2.68 5.46
C VAL A 5 13.81 -2.05 4.42
N TYR A 6 13.78 -0.73 4.36
CA TYR A 6 12.98 -0.03 3.35
C TYR A 6 13.84 0.94 2.55
N ARG A 7 13.48 1.11 1.29
CA ARG A 7 14.09 2.09 0.39
C ARG A 7 13.18 2.30 -0.82
N ASN A 8 13.42 3.34 -1.57
CA ASN A 8 12.66 3.57 -2.80
C ASN A 8 12.79 2.38 -3.74
N LEU A 9 11.82 2.23 -4.64
CA LEU A 9 11.77 1.09 -5.55
C LEU A 9 12.82 1.21 -6.65
N SER A 10 13.65 0.18 -6.80
CA SER A 10 14.50 0.00 -7.97
C SER A 10 13.66 -0.51 -9.14
N GLU A 11 14.21 -0.50 -10.35
CA GLU A 11 13.54 -1.09 -11.50
C GLU A 11 13.30 -2.57 -11.31
N ASP A 12 14.23 -3.29 -10.68
CA ASP A 12 14.03 -4.70 -10.36
C ASP A 12 12.86 -4.91 -9.40
N ALA A 13 12.76 -4.08 -8.36
CA ALA A 13 11.64 -4.16 -7.42
C ALA A 13 10.31 -3.92 -8.13
N LYS A 14 10.23 -2.92 -9.01
CA LYS A 14 9.03 -2.64 -9.79
C LYS A 14 8.63 -3.84 -10.66
N ARG A 15 9.60 -4.50 -11.30
CA ARG A 15 9.34 -5.70 -12.10
C ARG A 15 8.78 -6.82 -11.25
N GLN A 16 9.34 -7.05 -10.07
CA GLN A 16 8.84 -8.08 -9.15
C GLN A 16 7.40 -7.78 -8.74
N ILE A 17 7.10 -6.56 -8.35
CA ILE A 17 5.76 -6.17 -7.92
C ILE A 17 4.73 -6.37 -9.03
N CYS A 18 5.06 -5.97 -10.25
CA CYS A 18 4.17 -6.17 -11.40
C CYS A 18 3.91 -7.64 -11.70
N ALA A 19 4.83 -8.52 -11.31
CA ALA A 19 4.70 -9.96 -11.53
C ALA A 19 3.90 -10.66 -10.44
N TRP A 20 3.62 -10.00 -9.31
CA TRP A 20 2.85 -10.59 -8.22
C TRP A 20 1.42 -10.89 -8.69
N LYS A 21 0.92 -12.08 -8.34
CA LYS A 21 -0.44 -12.50 -8.70
C LYS A 21 -1.19 -12.94 -7.45
N TYR A 22 -2.29 -12.27 -7.20
CA TYR A 22 -3.19 -12.63 -6.11
C TYR A 22 -4.26 -13.56 -6.66
N GLY A 23 -4.65 -14.54 -5.85
CA GLY A 23 -5.64 -15.54 -6.26
C GLY A 23 -7.03 -15.22 -5.74
N GLY A 24 -8.04 -15.94 -6.29
CA GLY A 24 -9.41 -15.84 -5.85
C GLY A 24 -9.96 -14.44 -5.97
N GLU A 25 -10.71 -14.02 -4.94
CA GLU A 25 -11.33 -12.69 -4.89
C GLU A 25 -10.33 -11.54 -4.84
N TYR A 26 -9.07 -11.83 -4.53
CA TYR A 26 -8.01 -10.82 -4.45
C TYR A 26 -7.35 -10.53 -5.81
N ASP A 27 -7.73 -11.22 -6.88
CA ASP A 27 -7.12 -11.04 -8.19
C ASP A 27 -7.31 -9.63 -8.77
N LEU A 28 -8.32 -8.90 -8.28
CA LEU A 28 -8.54 -7.51 -8.68
C LEU A 28 -7.39 -6.58 -8.28
N TYR A 29 -6.55 -7.01 -7.35
CA TYR A 29 -5.36 -6.24 -6.93
C TYR A 29 -4.15 -6.51 -7.81
N ASN A 30 -4.24 -7.42 -8.77
CA ASN A 30 -3.15 -7.67 -9.71
C ASN A 30 -2.90 -6.41 -10.54
N LEU A 31 -1.64 -6.02 -10.62
CA LEU A 31 -1.26 -4.85 -11.41
C LEU A 31 -1.13 -5.21 -12.90
N PRO A 32 -1.23 -4.21 -13.79
CA PRO A 32 -0.87 -4.42 -15.18
C PRO A 32 0.58 -4.88 -15.33
N ALA A 33 0.94 -5.39 -16.50
CA ALA A 33 2.32 -5.78 -16.78
C ALA A 33 3.25 -4.58 -16.66
N TYR A 34 4.51 -4.86 -16.32
CA TYR A 34 5.53 -3.82 -16.14
C TYR A 34 5.58 -2.85 -17.34
N GLU A 35 5.60 -3.39 -18.54
CA GLU A 35 5.71 -2.59 -19.75
C GLU A 35 4.48 -1.69 -19.97
N GLU A 36 3.31 -2.20 -19.64
CA GLU A 36 2.07 -1.41 -19.76
C GLU A 36 2.07 -0.26 -18.76
N MET A 37 2.44 -0.51 -17.51
CA MET A 37 2.53 0.54 -16.50
C MET A 37 3.56 1.59 -16.90
N GLN A 38 4.67 1.17 -17.47
CA GLN A 38 5.75 2.06 -17.90
C GLN A 38 5.26 3.00 -19.01
N VAL A 39 4.59 2.46 -20.01
CA VAL A 39 4.03 3.24 -21.12
C VAL A 39 2.96 4.22 -20.62
N ARG A 40 2.07 3.77 -19.75
CA ARG A 40 0.99 4.59 -19.21
C ARG A 40 1.43 5.53 -18.11
N GLN A 41 2.63 5.37 -17.57
CA GLN A 41 3.19 6.16 -16.49
C GLN A 41 2.28 6.24 -15.26
N ILE A 42 1.69 5.10 -14.88
CA ILE A 42 0.79 5.01 -13.73
C ILE A 42 1.52 4.46 -12.50
N GLY A 43 1.00 4.80 -11.31
CA GLY A 43 1.55 4.33 -10.04
C GLY A 43 3.01 4.71 -9.88
N PHE A 44 3.84 3.74 -9.53
CA PHE A 44 5.27 3.97 -9.31
C PHE A 44 6.07 4.19 -10.62
N MET A 45 5.41 4.11 -11.77
CA MET A 45 6.01 4.48 -13.05
C MET A 45 5.78 5.95 -13.41
N ASN A 46 5.01 6.68 -12.60
CA ASN A 46 4.81 8.12 -12.79
C ASN A 46 6.00 8.85 -12.19
N PRO A 47 6.81 9.58 -13.00
CA PRO A 47 8.00 10.26 -12.48
C PRO A 47 7.73 11.26 -11.35
N GLN A 48 6.52 11.82 -11.29
CA GLN A 48 6.16 12.79 -10.25
C GLN A 48 5.82 12.12 -8.93
N ARG A 49 5.56 10.80 -8.92
CA ARG A 49 5.12 10.05 -7.74
C ARG A 49 6.09 8.96 -7.32
N GLU A 50 7.05 8.64 -8.14
CA GLU A 50 7.99 7.55 -7.91
C GLU A 50 8.66 7.64 -6.54
N LYS A 51 9.05 8.85 -6.12
CA LYS A 51 9.72 9.06 -4.84
C LYS A 51 8.86 8.75 -3.62
N ASN A 52 7.55 8.68 -3.79
CA ASN A 52 6.60 8.39 -2.70
C ASN A 52 6.50 6.89 -2.41
N TYR A 53 7.10 6.06 -3.24
CA TYR A 53 7.01 4.61 -3.13
C TYR A 53 8.24 4.04 -2.43
N TYR A 54 8.00 3.15 -1.46
CA TYR A 54 9.04 2.46 -0.71
C TYR A 54 8.76 0.96 -0.76
N GLY A 55 9.81 0.19 -1.06
CA GLY A 55 9.76 -1.26 -0.92
C GLY A 55 10.26 -1.66 0.46
N PHE A 56 9.81 -2.80 0.92
CA PHE A 56 10.21 -3.40 2.19
C PHE A 56 10.82 -4.76 1.94
N TRP A 57 12.00 -4.99 2.51
CA TRP A 57 12.73 -6.24 2.36
C TRP A 57 12.93 -6.90 3.71
N ASP A 58 12.67 -8.21 3.76
CA ASP A 58 13.09 -9.08 4.84
C ASP A 58 14.31 -9.83 4.30
N GLU A 59 15.49 -9.42 4.73
CA GLU A 59 16.77 -9.83 4.14
C GLU A 59 16.79 -9.51 2.64
N SER A 60 16.84 -10.51 1.78
CA SER A 60 16.89 -10.32 0.33
C SER A 60 15.52 -10.37 -0.34
N ILE A 61 14.45 -10.62 0.43
CA ILE A 61 13.12 -10.85 -0.14
C ILE A 61 12.28 -9.58 -0.05
N LEU A 62 11.76 -9.15 -1.19
CA LEU A 62 10.84 -8.02 -1.27
C LEU A 62 9.46 -8.50 -0.80
N VAL A 63 9.05 -8.08 0.39
CA VAL A 63 7.80 -8.56 1.02
C VAL A 63 6.62 -7.64 0.78
N GLY A 64 6.85 -6.38 0.39
CA GLY A 64 5.77 -5.45 0.13
C GLY A 64 6.25 -4.08 -0.26
N PHE A 65 5.29 -3.19 -0.50
CA PHE A 65 5.58 -1.80 -0.82
C PHE A 65 4.48 -0.89 -0.29
N VAL A 66 4.80 0.40 -0.13
CA VAL A 66 3.83 1.42 0.23
C VAL A 66 3.99 2.63 -0.67
N ASN A 67 2.90 3.38 -0.80
CA ASN A 67 2.87 4.71 -1.39
C ASN A 67 2.52 5.68 -0.26
N ILE A 68 3.36 6.70 -0.04
CA ILE A 68 3.12 7.74 0.95
C ILE A 68 2.90 9.04 0.19
N LEU A 69 1.63 9.42 0.01
CA LEU A 69 1.26 10.57 -0.82
C LEU A 69 0.73 11.70 0.05
N GLU A 70 1.51 12.78 0.15
CA GLU A 70 1.07 13.97 0.88
C GLU A 70 -0.07 14.66 0.14
N GLU A 71 -1.15 14.94 0.88
CA GLU A 71 -2.26 15.77 0.43
C GLU A 71 -2.33 17.01 1.31
N LYS A 72 -3.28 17.89 1.04
CA LYS A 72 -3.33 19.19 1.72
C LYS A 72 -3.40 19.08 3.23
N GLU A 73 -4.25 18.20 3.76
CA GLU A 73 -4.50 18.09 5.20
C GLU A 73 -4.20 16.72 5.77
N GLU A 74 -3.84 15.77 4.93
CA GLU A 74 -3.64 14.39 5.34
C GLU A 74 -2.66 13.69 4.39
N VAL A 75 -2.28 12.47 4.75
CA VAL A 75 -1.37 11.66 3.94
C VAL A 75 -2.09 10.38 3.52
N PHE A 76 -2.19 10.15 2.22
CA PHE A 76 -2.75 8.91 1.68
C PHE A 76 -1.71 7.82 1.72
N ILE A 77 -2.10 6.64 2.22
CA ILE A 77 -1.25 5.45 2.26
C ILE A 77 -1.83 4.39 1.34
N GLY A 78 -1.05 3.97 0.36
CA GLY A 78 -1.32 2.77 -0.42
C GLY A 78 -0.39 1.67 0.04
N ILE A 79 -0.84 0.41 0.04
CA ILE A 79 -0.02 -0.71 0.51
C ILE A 79 -0.29 -1.94 -0.35
N GLY A 80 0.79 -2.67 -0.65
CA GLY A 80 0.71 -3.99 -1.27
C GLY A 80 1.67 -4.93 -0.58
N VAL A 81 1.21 -6.16 -0.31
CA VAL A 81 2.03 -7.21 0.28
C VAL A 81 2.23 -8.31 -0.76
N ASN A 82 3.46 -8.80 -0.87
CA ASN A 82 3.78 -9.93 -1.74
C ASN A 82 2.83 -11.08 -1.42
N PRO A 83 2.11 -11.64 -2.42
CA PRO A 83 1.09 -12.66 -2.16
C PRO A 83 1.63 -13.91 -1.44
N ASP A 84 2.91 -14.24 -1.62
CA ASP A 84 3.53 -15.36 -0.92
C ASP A 84 3.74 -15.09 0.57
N PHE A 85 3.58 -13.85 1.00
CA PHE A 85 3.84 -13.42 2.37
C PHE A 85 2.62 -12.79 3.05
N CYS A 86 1.44 -12.93 2.45
CA CYS A 86 0.18 -12.52 3.09
C CYS A 86 -0.10 -13.40 4.32
N ASN A 87 -0.81 -12.84 5.31
CA ASN A 87 -1.15 -13.52 6.57
C ASN A 87 0.06 -13.89 7.44
N LYS A 88 1.18 -13.22 7.24
CA LYS A 88 2.40 -13.39 8.05
C LYS A 88 2.79 -12.13 8.80
N HIS A 89 1.83 -11.22 8.99
CA HIS A 89 1.97 -9.95 9.73
C HIS A 89 2.90 -8.92 9.09
N TYR A 90 3.34 -9.12 7.85
CA TYR A 90 4.19 -8.14 7.18
C TYR A 90 3.47 -6.81 6.94
N GLY A 91 2.20 -6.86 6.55
CA GLY A 91 1.41 -5.64 6.35
C GLY A 91 1.35 -4.77 7.59
N GLN A 92 1.13 -5.37 8.74
CA GLN A 92 1.11 -4.68 10.02
C GLN A 92 2.47 -4.04 10.33
N ARG A 93 3.55 -4.80 10.17
CA ARG A 93 4.92 -4.31 10.39
C ARG A 93 5.27 -3.16 9.46
N MET A 94 4.92 -3.29 8.19
CA MET A 94 5.15 -2.25 7.19
C MET A 94 4.41 -0.97 7.54
N LEU A 95 3.16 -1.07 7.97
CA LEU A 95 2.36 0.11 8.31
C LEU A 95 2.89 0.82 9.56
N LEU A 96 3.42 0.07 10.53
CA LEU A 96 4.05 0.69 11.70
C LEU A 96 5.26 1.54 11.28
N ILE A 97 6.09 1.02 10.39
CA ILE A 97 7.25 1.75 9.85
C ILE A 97 6.77 2.94 9.01
N THR A 98 5.77 2.73 8.15
CA THR A 98 5.20 3.77 7.30
C THR A 98 4.69 4.94 8.14
N TYR A 99 4.04 4.66 9.26
CA TYR A 99 3.60 5.69 10.18
C TYR A 99 4.77 6.55 10.66
N GLU A 100 5.87 5.91 11.07
CA GLU A 100 7.06 6.64 11.52
C GLU A 100 7.67 7.49 10.41
N ILE A 101 7.75 6.96 9.19
CA ILE A 101 8.25 7.71 8.03
C ILE A 101 7.37 8.95 7.80
N SER A 102 6.06 8.74 7.76
CA SER A 102 5.11 9.82 7.48
C SER A 102 5.15 10.91 8.54
N LYS A 103 5.28 10.53 9.82
CA LYS A 103 5.36 11.51 10.90
C LYS A 103 6.66 12.32 10.89
N LYS A 104 7.74 11.75 10.37
CA LYS A 104 8.98 12.51 10.17
C LYS A 104 8.86 13.51 9.02
N LEU A 105 8.22 13.08 7.93
CA LEU A 105 8.08 13.93 6.74
C LEU A 105 6.96 14.97 6.89
N TYR A 106 5.83 14.58 7.52
CA TYR A 106 4.62 15.38 7.59
C TYR A 106 4.03 15.31 9.01
N PRO A 107 4.69 15.92 10.01
CA PRO A 107 4.36 15.68 11.43
C PRO A 107 2.95 16.09 11.84
N ASP A 108 2.33 17.05 11.13
CA ASP A 108 1.03 17.58 11.50
C ASP A 108 -0.14 16.97 10.74
N LYS A 109 0.14 15.94 9.91
CA LYS A 109 -0.88 15.36 9.05
C LYS A 109 -1.21 13.94 9.46
N PRO A 110 -2.50 13.60 9.66
CA PRO A 110 -2.89 12.21 9.90
C PRO A 110 -2.75 11.38 8.64
N LEU A 111 -2.65 10.07 8.83
CA LEU A 111 -2.62 9.12 7.73
C LEU A 111 -4.01 8.56 7.49
N TYR A 112 -4.34 8.31 6.23
CA TYR A 112 -5.55 7.56 5.91
C TYR A 112 -5.28 6.58 4.78
N LEU A 113 -6.11 5.56 4.72
CA LEU A 113 -6.14 4.61 3.62
C LEU A 113 -7.60 4.23 3.33
N GLU A 114 -7.78 3.59 2.19
CA GLU A 114 -9.09 3.13 1.75
C GLU A 114 -9.01 1.62 1.53
N VAL A 115 -10.02 0.89 1.99
CA VAL A 115 -10.05 -0.56 1.89
C VAL A 115 -11.45 -1.04 1.52
N ARG A 116 -11.53 -1.98 0.59
CA ARG A 116 -12.81 -2.57 0.21
C ARG A 116 -13.46 -3.25 1.42
N THR A 117 -14.75 -3.02 1.61
CA THR A 117 -15.46 -3.49 2.81
C THR A 117 -15.44 -5.00 2.97
N TRP A 118 -15.39 -5.74 1.87
CA TRP A 118 -15.34 -7.20 1.93
C TRP A 118 -13.96 -7.76 2.29
N ASN A 119 -12.92 -6.95 2.21
CA ASN A 119 -11.55 -7.39 2.47
C ASN A 119 -11.28 -7.37 3.98
N ILE A 120 -11.91 -8.28 4.69
CA ILE A 120 -11.86 -8.36 6.16
C ILE A 120 -10.43 -8.56 6.65
N ARG A 121 -9.65 -9.34 5.92
CA ARG A 121 -8.24 -9.60 6.26
C ARG A 121 -7.44 -8.30 6.33
N ALA A 122 -7.61 -7.43 5.34
CA ALA A 122 -6.92 -6.14 5.31
C ALA A 122 -7.43 -5.21 6.41
N VAL A 123 -8.75 -5.15 6.60
CA VAL A 123 -9.32 -4.30 7.67
C VAL A 123 -8.72 -4.66 9.03
N LYS A 124 -8.64 -5.95 9.34
CA LYS A 124 -8.06 -6.40 10.61
C LYS A 124 -6.58 -6.07 10.72
N CYS A 125 -5.84 -6.25 9.63
CA CYS A 125 -4.42 -5.88 9.57
C CYS A 125 -4.23 -4.40 9.89
N TYR A 126 -5.02 -3.54 9.27
CA TYR A 126 -4.91 -2.10 9.45
C TYR A 126 -5.31 -1.68 10.87
N GLN A 127 -6.33 -2.31 11.44
CA GLN A 127 -6.72 -2.06 12.83
C GLN A 127 -5.58 -2.40 13.79
N LYS A 128 -4.90 -3.53 13.57
CA LYS A 128 -3.75 -3.92 14.38
C LYS A 128 -2.58 -2.95 14.23
N ALA A 129 -2.49 -2.28 13.11
CA ALA A 129 -1.46 -1.27 12.87
C ALA A 129 -1.85 0.13 13.39
N GLY A 130 -2.98 0.24 14.09
CA GLY A 130 -3.38 1.49 14.72
C GLY A 130 -4.38 2.33 13.94
N PHE A 131 -4.86 1.84 12.81
CA PHE A 131 -5.88 2.54 12.02
C PHE A 131 -7.28 2.20 12.55
N ARG A 132 -8.19 3.15 12.43
CA ARG A 132 -9.60 2.95 12.80
C ARG A 132 -10.49 3.37 11.65
N ILE A 133 -11.66 2.73 11.55
CA ILE A 133 -12.65 3.09 10.55
C ILE A 133 -13.18 4.50 10.87
N ASP A 134 -13.20 5.37 9.87
CA ASP A 134 -13.64 6.75 9.99
C ASP A 134 -14.92 6.95 9.18
N GLY A 135 -16.04 7.06 9.89
CA GLY A 135 -17.34 7.27 9.27
C GLY A 135 -17.94 6.02 8.64
N GLN A 136 -18.86 6.23 7.71
CA GLN A 136 -19.59 5.16 7.05
C GLN A 136 -18.86 4.72 5.78
N ALA A 137 -19.12 3.49 5.36
CA ALA A 137 -18.65 2.98 4.07
C ALA A 137 -19.21 3.83 2.93
N TYR A 138 -18.49 3.94 1.85
CA TYR A 138 -18.87 4.76 0.69
C TYR A 138 -18.47 4.08 -0.60
N GLU A 139 -19.13 4.47 -1.70
CA GLU A 139 -18.77 3.97 -3.02
C GLU A 139 -17.63 4.79 -3.61
N LEU A 140 -16.73 4.10 -4.29
CA LEU A 140 -15.59 4.71 -4.97
C LEU A 140 -15.36 3.99 -6.28
N THR A 141 -15.18 4.74 -7.36
CA THR A 141 -14.80 4.19 -8.66
C THR A 141 -13.29 4.32 -8.83
N THR A 142 -12.65 3.20 -9.08
CA THR A 142 -11.20 3.12 -9.31
C THR A 142 -10.95 2.61 -10.72
N GLY A 143 -9.67 2.47 -11.10
CA GLY A 143 -9.30 1.92 -12.39
C GLY A 143 -9.79 0.50 -12.65
N ILE A 144 -10.20 -0.22 -11.60
CA ILE A 144 -10.70 -1.60 -11.69
C ILE A 144 -12.20 -1.71 -11.43
N GLY A 145 -12.91 -0.58 -11.39
CA GLY A 145 -14.37 -0.54 -11.25
C GLY A 145 -14.84 0.10 -9.96
N THR A 146 -16.16 0.04 -9.76
CA THR A 146 -16.80 0.62 -8.57
C THR A 146 -16.85 -0.41 -7.44
N GLY A 147 -16.59 0.03 -6.23
CA GLY A 147 -16.69 -0.80 -5.04
C GLY A 147 -17.07 0.02 -3.83
N THR A 148 -17.36 -0.66 -2.72
CA THR A 148 -17.67 -0.04 -1.45
C THR A 148 -16.44 -0.11 -0.55
N PHE A 149 -16.07 1.00 0.06
CA PHE A 149 -14.84 1.15 0.81
C PHE A 149 -15.09 1.69 2.20
N TYR A 150 -14.22 1.31 3.14
CA TYR A 150 -14.01 2.04 4.38
C TYR A 150 -12.85 3.01 4.19
N ARG A 151 -12.99 4.19 4.79
CA ARG A 151 -11.86 5.06 5.05
C ARG A 151 -11.35 4.71 6.45
N MET A 152 -10.06 4.49 6.58
CA MET A 152 -9.43 4.22 7.88
C MET A 152 -8.35 5.26 8.13
N ILE A 153 -8.27 5.74 9.35
CA ILE A 153 -7.33 6.82 9.71
C ILE A 153 -6.46 6.43 10.90
N ARG A 154 -5.28 7.03 10.93
CA ARG A 154 -4.38 6.99 12.09
C ARG A 154 -3.77 8.38 12.26
N GLU A 155 -4.04 8.98 13.41
CA GLU A 155 -3.53 10.31 13.76
C GLU A 155 -2.04 10.29 14.28
#